data_e3ec9fd7fcd8b19035a4419ff2e506d3
#
_entry.id   e3ec9fd7fcd8b19035a4419ff2e506d3
#
_cell.length_a   1.000
_cell.length_b   1.000
_cell.length_c   1.000
_cell.angle_alpha   90.00
_cell.angle_beta   90.00
_cell.angle_gamma   90.00
#
_symmetry.space_group_name_H-M   'P 1'
#
loop_
_entity.id
_entity.type
_entity.pdbx_description
1 polymer ?
#
loop_
_entity_poly.entity_id
_entity_poly.type
_entity_poly.pdbx_seq_one_letter_code
_entity_poly.pdbx_strand_id
1 'polypeptide(L)'
;PVSVYSEINLMSRLIINGGKPLNGTVKVSGSKNAALPLIAGSILCDETKLTNVPRIKDVESMLEIVGALGGEYKWTGENEVTINTKNLQSKPLPETARKLRASILFAGPMLARFGRVEMPYPGGDLIGARPIDTHTNSFITLGAGICSGESMCLSAEMLSGGKIVLEETSVSATENIILLASGIEKNVEIRLAASEPHVQSLCHFLTKCGIQISGIGTATLKIRGKKLPLKNSTHAVIPDELEASAFAVLGAVTRSNLVISGVEFEYLDSVLLQLEKMNVNFSASENSIKIEPPSKPY
;
A
#
# COMPACT_ATOMS: atom_id res chain seq x y z
N PRO A 1 -16.94 -12.97 -40.90
CA PRO A 1 -17.60 -12.99 -39.61
C PRO A 1 -16.56 -13.45 -38.59
N VAL A 2 -16.04 -12.48 -37.84
CA VAL A 2 -15.09 -12.73 -36.77
C VAL A 2 -15.91 -13.16 -35.56
N SER A 3 -15.76 -14.41 -35.18
CA SER A 3 -16.34 -14.98 -33.97
C SER A 3 -15.65 -14.35 -32.76
N VAL A 4 -16.32 -13.41 -32.12
CA VAL A 4 -15.96 -12.93 -30.79
C VAL A 4 -16.49 -13.97 -29.80
N TYR A 5 -15.69 -14.99 -29.51
CA TYR A 5 -15.89 -15.75 -28.27
C TYR A 5 -15.40 -14.88 -27.13
N SER A 6 -16.33 -14.18 -26.50
CA SER A 6 -16.13 -13.65 -25.16
C SER A 6 -15.84 -14.86 -24.25
N GLU A 7 -14.63 -14.92 -23.70
CA GLU A 7 -14.35 -15.78 -22.56
C GLU A 7 -15.38 -15.44 -21.48
N ILE A 8 -16.31 -16.33 -21.26
CA ILE A 8 -17.21 -16.26 -20.12
C ILE A 8 -16.32 -16.46 -18.90
N ASN A 9 -15.88 -15.36 -18.31
CA ASN A 9 -15.30 -15.37 -16.97
C ASN A 9 -16.34 -16.06 -16.07
N LEU A 10 -16.07 -17.31 -15.68
CA LEU A 10 -16.81 -18.00 -14.63
C LEU A 10 -16.68 -17.14 -13.38
N MET A 11 -17.66 -16.25 -13.15
CA MET A 11 -17.74 -15.47 -11.95
C MET A 11 -17.83 -16.44 -10.77
N SER A 12 -16.82 -16.39 -9.88
CA SER A 12 -16.84 -17.17 -8.65
C SER A 12 -18.09 -16.80 -7.88
N ARG A 13 -18.92 -17.80 -7.56
CA ARG A 13 -20.16 -17.60 -6.81
C ARG A 13 -19.94 -17.94 -5.35
N LEU A 14 -20.13 -16.98 -4.47
CA LEU A 14 -20.12 -17.18 -3.03
C LEU A 14 -21.56 -17.47 -2.55
N ILE A 15 -21.74 -18.61 -1.85
CA ILE A 15 -23.02 -18.97 -1.23
C ILE A 15 -22.84 -18.86 0.28
N ILE A 16 -23.62 -17.96 0.91
CA ILE A 16 -23.56 -17.70 2.35
C ILE A 16 -24.84 -18.22 3.00
N ASN A 17 -24.71 -19.16 3.94
CA ASN A 17 -25.77 -19.62 4.83
C ASN A 17 -25.58 -18.95 6.19
N GLY A 18 -26.22 -17.82 6.41
CA GLY A 18 -26.12 -17.05 7.64
C GLY A 18 -26.95 -17.58 8.80
N GLY A 19 -27.12 -16.77 9.86
CA GLY A 19 -27.99 -17.04 11.01
C GLY A 19 -27.36 -17.92 12.09
N LYS A 20 -26.07 -18.20 12.03
CA LYS A 20 -25.34 -18.97 13.06
C LYS A 20 -24.22 -18.10 13.68
N PRO A 21 -24.11 -18.07 15.04
CA PRO A 21 -22.97 -17.47 15.68
C PRO A 21 -21.67 -18.18 15.29
N LEU A 22 -20.60 -17.39 15.15
CA LEU A 22 -19.25 -17.89 14.91
C LEU A 22 -18.54 -18.12 16.25
N ASN A 23 -17.68 -19.12 16.33
CA ASN A 23 -16.85 -19.39 17.49
C ASN A 23 -15.46 -19.80 17.05
N GLY A 24 -14.44 -19.28 17.73
CA GLY A 24 -13.05 -19.65 17.47
C GLY A 24 -12.12 -18.44 17.39
N THR A 25 -10.95 -18.66 16.82
CA THR A 25 -9.91 -17.66 16.67
C THR A 25 -9.59 -17.46 15.20
N VAL A 26 -9.51 -16.20 14.78
CA VAL A 26 -8.98 -15.80 13.47
C VAL A 26 -7.72 -14.96 13.68
N LYS A 27 -6.68 -15.24 12.91
CA LYS A 27 -5.46 -14.43 12.87
C LYS A 27 -5.54 -13.46 11.71
N VAL A 28 -5.30 -12.18 11.98
CA VAL A 28 -5.27 -11.11 10.97
C VAL A 28 -4.07 -11.30 10.04
N SER A 29 -4.31 -11.13 8.76
CA SER A 29 -3.27 -11.17 7.71
C SER A 29 -2.42 -9.89 7.73
N GLY A 30 -1.33 -9.90 6.98
CA GLY A 30 -0.60 -8.65 6.69
C GLY A 30 -1.43 -7.70 5.83
N SER A 31 -1.30 -6.40 6.07
CA SER A 31 -2.06 -5.35 5.37
C SER A 31 -1.72 -5.29 3.90
N LYS A 32 -2.73 -5.45 3.04
CA LYS A 32 -2.60 -5.21 1.61
C LYS A 32 -2.06 -3.81 1.34
N ASN A 33 -2.66 -2.82 1.97
CA ASN A 33 -2.35 -1.41 1.73
C ASN A 33 -0.91 -1.05 2.18
N ALA A 34 -0.35 -1.77 3.15
CA ALA A 34 1.05 -1.64 3.52
C ALA A 34 2.00 -2.41 2.58
N ALA A 35 1.61 -3.60 2.12
CA ALA A 35 2.46 -4.42 1.25
C ALA A 35 2.74 -3.77 -0.10
N LEU A 36 1.72 -3.13 -0.73
CA LEU A 36 1.86 -2.58 -2.08
C LEU A 36 2.89 -1.43 -2.16
N PRO A 37 2.88 -0.40 -1.28
CA PRO A 37 3.90 0.64 -1.30
C PRO A 37 5.28 0.13 -0.88
N LEU A 38 5.39 -0.90 -0.03
CA LEU A 38 6.67 -1.54 0.31
C LEU A 38 7.28 -2.27 -0.89
N ILE A 39 6.46 -2.95 -1.71
CA ILE A 39 6.91 -3.57 -2.96
C ILE A 39 7.37 -2.50 -3.95
N ALA A 40 6.63 -1.42 -4.11
CA ALA A 40 7.06 -0.29 -4.95
C ALA A 40 8.35 0.34 -4.42
N GLY A 41 8.48 0.49 -3.09
CA GLY A 41 9.65 1.03 -2.42
C GLY A 41 10.89 0.15 -2.54
N SER A 42 10.74 -1.16 -2.76
CA SER A 42 11.86 -2.08 -2.98
C SER A 42 12.72 -1.67 -4.19
N ILE A 43 12.14 -0.96 -5.17
CA ILE A 43 12.86 -0.43 -6.33
C ILE A 43 14.00 0.53 -5.94
N LEU A 44 13.91 1.15 -4.78
CA LEU A 44 14.94 2.08 -4.31
C LEU A 44 16.17 1.38 -3.69
N CYS A 45 16.10 0.07 -3.42
CA CYS A 45 17.17 -0.76 -2.87
C CYS A 45 17.70 -1.72 -3.95
N ASP A 46 18.80 -2.43 -3.68
CA ASP A 46 19.22 -3.56 -4.52
C ASP A 46 18.47 -4.84 -4.13
N GLU A 47 18.22 -5.04 -2.84
CA GLU A 47 17.48 -6.18 -2.31
C GLU A 47 16.62 -5.77 -1.12
N THR A 48 15.41 -6.30 -1.07
CA THR A 48 14.47 -6.09 0.04
C THR A 48 13.83 -7.42 0.42
N LYS A 49 13.79 -7.71 1.71
CA LYS A 49 13.06 -8.84 2.27
C LYS A 49 11.83 -8.33 3.01
N LEU A 50 10.65 -8.78 2.60
CA LEU A 50 9.39 -8.47 3.26
C LEU A 50 8.82 -9.72 3.92
N THR A 51 8.36 -9.59 5.17
CA THR A 51 7.69 -10.66 5.94
C THR A 51 6.25 -10.26 6.24
N ASN A 52 5.42 -11.21 6.64
CA ASN A 52 3.98 -11.03 6.85
C ASN A 52 3.25 -10.46 5.61
N VAL A 53 3.70 -10.80 4.40
CA VAL A 53 3.11 -10.34 3.14
C VAL A 53 1.88 -11.20 2.82
N PRO A 54 0.68 -10.63 2.61
CA PRO A 54 -0.48 -11.42 2.24
C PRO A 54 -0.35 -11.92 0.79
N ARG A 55 -0.59 -13.23 0.56
CA ARG A 55 -0.55 -13.82 -0.79
C ARG A 55 -1.87 -13.63 -1.51
N ILE A 56 -2.09 -12.44 -1.98
CA ILE A 56 -3.30 -12.03 -2.71
C ILE A 56 -2.94 -11.52 -4.11
N LYS A 57 -3.92 -11.49 -5.00
CA LYS A 57 -3.72 -11.14 -6.41
C LYS A 57 -3.06 -9.78 -6.62
N ASP A 58 -3.42 -8.76 -5.82
CA ASP A 58 -2.85 -7.43 -5.94
C ASP A 58 -1.34 -7.44 -5.64
N VAL A 59 -0.92 -8.18 -4.61
CA VAL A 59 0.49 -8.35 -4.25
C VAL A 59 1.25 -9.09 -5.37
N GLU A 60 0.70 -10.20 -5.86
CA GLU A 60 1.32 -10.94 -6.98
C GLU A 60 1.44 -10.04 -8.22
N SER A 61 0.42 -9.25 -8.54
CA SER A 61 0.46 -8.31 -9.68
C SER A 61 1.55 -7.24 -9.53
N MET A 62 1.77 -6.71 -8.31
CA MET A 62 2.88 -5.77 -8.06
C MET A 62 4.24 -6.46 -8.24
N LEU A 63 4.40 -7.69 -7.77
CA LEU A 63 5.61 -8.47 -7.94
C LEU A 63 5.87 -8.81 -9.41
N GLU A 64 4.82 -9.16 -10.17
CA GLU A 64 4.90 -9.38 -11.61
C GLU A 64 5.37 -8.13 -12.37
N ILE A 65 4.91 -6.93 -11.96
CA ILE A 65 5.38 -5.66 -12.53
C ILE A 65 6.89 -5.50 -12.26
N VAL A 66 7.37 -5.78 -11.03
CA VAL A 66 8.81 -5.76 -10.72
C VAL A 66 9.57 -6.72 -11.63
N GLY A 67 9.06 -7.95 -11.80
CA GLY A 67 9.64 -8.95 -12.72
C GLY A 67 9.67 -8.47 -14.18
N ALA A 68 8.58 -7.88 -14.65
CA ALA A 68 8.49 -7.30 -16.00
C ALA A 68 9.50 -6.18 -16.23
N LEU A 69 9.86 -5.43 -15.20
CA LEU A 69 10.89 -4.38 -15.26
C LEU A 69 12.33 -4.94 -15.18
N GLY A 70 12.51 -6.25 -15.02
CA GLY A 70 13.82 -6.91 -14.96
C GLY A 70 14.32 -7.18 -13.54
N GLY A 71 13.50 -6.97 -12.54
CA GLY A 71 13.74 -7.43 -11.18
C GLY A 71 13.42 -8.93 -11.02
N GLU A 72 13.81 -9.49 -9.89
CA GLU A 72 13.53 -10.87 -9.53
C GLU A 72 12.84 -10.91 -8.17
N TYR A 73 11.93 -11.83 -7.96
CA TYR A 73 11.34 -12.05 -6.65
C TYR A 73 11.19 -13.54 -6.37
N LYS A 74 11.29 -13.88 -5.10
CA LYS A 74 11.16 -15.26 -4.65
C LYS A 74 10.42 -15.30 -3.31
N TRP A 75 9.36 -16.09 -3.23
CA TRP A 75 8.76 -16.45 -1.95
C TRP A 75 9.71 -17.38 -1.19
N THR A 76 10.16 -16.93 -0.03
CA THR A 76 11.09 -17.66 0.85
C THR A 76 10.41 -18.31 2.04
N GLY A 77 9.12 -18.02 2.22
CA GLY A 77 8.22 -18.61 3.20
C GLY A 77 6.77 -18.44 2.77
N GLU A 78 5.83 -18.85 3.60
CA GLU A 78 4.39 -18.74 3.32
C GLU A 78 3.97 -17.29 3.06
N ASN A 79 4.41 -16.37 3.91
CA ASN A 79 4.12 -14.94 3.86
C ASN A 79 5.42 -14.11 3.82
N GLU A 80 6.44 -14.60 3.15
CA GLU A 80 7.76 -13.98 3.10
C GLU A 80 8.28 -13.96 1.67
N VAL A 81 8.66 -12.76 1.17
CA VAL A 81 9.19 -12.57 -0.18
C VAL A 81 10.49 -11.79 -0.14
N THR A 82 11.47 -12.24 -0.91
CA THR A 82 12.70 -11.50 -1.21
C THR A 82 12.60 -10.93 -2.62
N ILE A 83 12.86 -9.63 -2.77
CA ILE A 83 12.76 -8.88 -4.02
C ILE A 83 14.16 -8.33 -4.33
N ASN A 84 14.70 -8.69 -5.49
CA ASN A 84 15.98 -8.21 -5.99
C ASN A 84 15.75 -7.30 -7.20
N THR A 85 16.21 -6.06 -7.11
CA THR A 85 16.00 -5.03 -8.12
C THR A 85 17.32 -4.49 -8.69
N LYS A 86 18.44 -5.19 -8.43
CA LYS A 86 19.77 -4.77 -8.89
C LYS A 86 19.83 -4.58 -10.40
N ASN A 87 19.16 -5.46 -11.15
CA ASN A 87 19.17 -5.49 -12.62
C ASN A 87 17.93 -4.80 -13.23
N LEU A 88 17.20 -4.00 -12.44
CA LEU A 88 16.00 -3.31 -12.92
C LEU A 88 16.34 -2.36 -14.08
N GLN A 89 15.42 -2.25 -15.02
CA GLN A 89 15.62 -1.49 -16.26
C GLN A 89 14.64 -0.30 -16.35
N SER A 90 15.11 0.79 -16.95
CA SER A 90 14.26 1.93 -17.32
C SER A 90 13.49 1.59 -18.60
N LYS A 91 12.30 1.00 -18.43
CA LYS A 91 11.37 0.67 -19.53
C LYS A 91 9.93 0.92 -19.11
N PRO A 92 8.99 1.08 -20.06
CA PRO A 92 7.58 1.25 -19.74
C PRO A 92 7.05 0.10 -18.87
N LEU A 93 6.17 0.42 -17.93
CA LEU A 93 5.44 -0.60 -17.18
C LEU A 93 4.58 -1.44 -18.14
N PRO A 94 4.38 -2.74 -17.84
CA PRO A 94 3.58 -3.61 -18.71
C PRO A 94 2.10 -3.17 -18.73
N GLU A 95 1.40 -3.46 -19.82
CA GLU A 95 -0.03 -3.12 -19.97
C GLU A 95 -0.91 -3.73 -18.85
N THR A 96 -0.46 -4.84 -18.26
CA THR A 96 -1.11 -5.45 -17.10
C THR A 96 -1.20 -4.53 -15.88
N ALA A 97 -0.32 -3.53 -15.78
CA ALA A 97 -0.35 -2.50 -14.72
C ALA A 97 -1.67 -1.69 -14.73
N ARG A 98 -2.34 -1.57 -15.90
CA ARG A 98 -3.66 -0.95 -16.02
C ARG A 98 -4.74 -1.61 -15.15
N LYS A 99 -4.60 -2.90 -14.85
CA LYS A 99 -5.59 -3.65 -14.08
C LYS A 99 -5.56 -3.36 -12.58
N LEU A 100 -4.52 -2.70 -12.09
CA LEU A 100 -4.29 -2.45 -10.68
C LEU A 100 -4.10 -0.95 -10.41
N ARG A 101 -4.94 -0.35 -9.58
CA ARG A 101 -4.81 1.07 -9.21
C ARG A 101 -3.47 1.37 -8.55
N ALA A 102 -3.01 0.48 -7.66
CA ALA A 102 -1.76 0.64 -6.93
C ALA A 102 -0.51 0.65 -7.82
N SER A 103 -0.61 0.29 -9.10
CA SER A 103 0.51 0.40 -10.04
C SER A 103 1.05 1.84 -10.15
N ILE A 104 0.23 2.85 -9.83
CA ILE A 104 0.67 4.26 -9.76
C ILE A 104 1.84 4.45 -8.77
N LEU A 105 1.95 3.61 -7.74
CA LEU A 105 3.01 3.70 -6.74
C LEU A 105 4.41 3.45 -7.31
N PHE A 106 4.51 2.85 -8.49
CA PHE A 106 5.80 2.72 -9.18
C PHE A 106 6.29 4.03 -9.79
N ALA A 107 5.42 5.04 -9.96
CA ALA A 107 5.80 6.29 -10.62
C ALA A 107 6.91 7.02 -9.86
N GLY A 108 6.76 7.21 -8.54
CA GLY A 108 7.75 7.87 -7.70
C GLY A 108 9.14 7.21 -7.73
N PRO A 109 9.25 5.92 -7.36
CA PRO A 109 10.54 5.25 -7.30
C PRO A 109 11.19 5.05 -8.67
N MET A 110 10.42 4.83 -9.75
CA MET A 110 10.98 4.78 -11.11
C MET A 110 11.55 6.13 -11.53
N LEU A 111 10.81 7.21 -11.28
CA LEU A 111 11.27 8.57 -11.56
C LEU A 111 12.52 8.91 -10.72
N ALA A 112 12.56 8.52 -9.44
CA ALA A 112 13.71 8.71 -8.57
C ALA A 112 14.96 7.95 -9.05
N ARG A 113 14.78 6.70 -9.52
CA ARG A 113 15.89 5.82 -9.89
C ARG A 113 16.41 6.05 -11.30
N PHE A 114 15.52 6.35 -12.25
CA PHE A 114 15.83 6.39 -13.67
C PHE A 114 15.60 7.76 -14.33
N GLY A 115 15.05 8.74 -13.60
CA GLY A 115 14.67 10.02 -14.18
C GLY A 115 13.50 9.95 -15.16
N ARG A 116 12.88 8.78 -15.33
CA ARG A 116 11.75 8.56 -16.24
C ARG A 116 10.84 7.47 -15.75
N VAL A 117 9.56 7.67 -15.94
CA VAL A 117 8.53 6.63 -15.81
C VAL A 117 7.55 6.76 -16.96
N GLU A 118 7.17 5.64 -17.55
CA GLU A 118 6.12 5.51 -18.53
C GLU A 118 5.25 4.32 -18.17
N MET A 119 3.93 4.54 -18.11
CA MET A 119 3.01 3.51 -17.65
C MET A 119 1.62 3.73 -18.22
N PRO A 120 0.81 2.68 -18.43
CA PRO A 120 -0.60 2.86 -18.76
C PRO A 120 -1.31 3.58 -17.60
N TYR A 121 -2.34 4.38 -17.91
CA TYR A 121 -3.13 5.01 -16.85
C TYR A 121 -3.68 3.94 -15.90
N PRO A 122 -3.46 4.10 -14.57
CA PRO A 122 -3.85 3.10 -13.58
C PRO A 122 -5.37 2.97 -13.51
N GLY A 123 -5.86 1.76 -13.70
CA GLY A 123 -7.28 1.42 -13.64
C GLY A 123 -7.70 0.96 -12.25
N GLY A 124 -8.30 -0.21 -12.16
CA GLY A 124 -8.87 -0.80 -10.95
C GLY A 124 -10.39 -0.82 -10.97
N ASP A 125 -11.03 -0.88 -9.80
CA ASP A 125 -12.47 -0.97 -9.69
C ASP A 125 -13.18 0.27 -10.26
N LEU A 126 -14.32 0.04 -10.92
CA LEU A 126 -15.17 1.08 -11.52
C LEU A 126 -16.07 1.74 -10.47
N ILE A 127 -15.47 2.47 -9.54
CA ILE A 127 -16.17 3.16 -8.43
C ILE A 127 -16.29 4.67 -8.63
N GLY A 128 -16.05 5.16 -9.85
CA GLY A 128 -16.10 6.57 -10.21
C GLY A 128 -14.76 7.14 -10.67
N ALA A 129 -14.74 8.45 -10.95
CA ALA A 129 -13.51 9.15 -11.34
C ALA A 129 -12.50 9.12 -10.19
N ARG A 130 -11.28 8.69 -10.49
CA ARG A 130 -10.16 8.64 -9.55
C ARG A 130 -8.96 9.32 -10.19
N PRO A 131 -8.92 10.67 -10.19
CA PRO A 131 -7.86 11.43 -10.83
C PRO A 131 -6.49 11.08 -10.23
N ILE A 132 -5.45 11.39 -10.97
CA ILE A 132 -4.04 11.23 -10.55
C ILE A 132 -3.32 12.57 -10.48
N ASP A 133 -4.07 13.66 -10.57
CA ASP A 133 -3.53 15.02 -10.65
C ASP A 133 -2.68 15.37 -9.43
N THR A 134 -3.13 14.96 -8.22
CA THR A 134 -2.37 15.16 -6.98
C THR A 134 -0.98 14.51 -7.05
N HIS A 135 -0.83 13.36 -7.73
CA HIS A 135 0.47 12.73 -7.96
C HIS A 135 1.30 13.54 -8.97
N THR A 136 0.73 13.81 -10.14
CA THR A 136 1.45 14.45 -11.25
C THR A 136 1.85 15.88 -10.90
N ASN A 137 0.97 16.67 -10.31
CA ASN A 137 1.25 18.05 -9.88
C ASN A 137 2.37 18.10 -8.82
N SER A 138 2.38 17.14 -7.91
CA SER A 138 3.43 17.00 -6.92
C SER A 138 4.79 16.66 -7.56
N PHE A 139 4.81 15.77 -8.55
CA PHE A 139 6.04 15.43 -9.28
C PHE A 139 6.56 16.61 -10.10
N ILE A 140 5.67 17.36 -10.75
CA ILE A 140 6.01 18.59 -11.48
C ILE A 140 6.62 19.62 -10.52
N THR A 141 6.05 19.77 -9.32
CA THR A 141 6.60 20.67 -8.29
C THR A 141 8.03 20.29 -7.88
N LEU A 142 8.39 18.99 -7.95
CA LEU A 142 9.72 18.48 -7.70
C LEU A 142 10.64 18.45 -8.95
N GLY A 143 10.20 19.03 -10.06
CA GLY A 143 11.03 19.21 -11.27
C GLY A 143 10.80 18.16 -12.36
N ALA A 144 9.77 17.33 -12.27
CA ALA A 144 9.38 16.44 -13.36
C ALA A 144 8.60 17.19 -14.44
N GLY A 145 8.77 16.77 -15.69
CA GLY A 145 7.96 17.21 -16.83
C GLY A 145 7.08 16.07 -17.34
N ILE A 146 5.95 16.43 -17.97
CA ILE A 146 5.07 15.48 -18.66
C ILE A 146 5.62 15.26 -20.07
N CYS A 147 5.80 14.01 -20.48
CA CYS A 147 6.15 13.67 -21.84
C CYS A 147 4.90 13.60 -22.72
N SER A 148 5.07 13.79 -24.03
CA SER A 148 3.98 13.59 -24.99
C SER A 148 3.71 12.09 -25.22
N GLY A 149 2.45 11.68 -25.32
CA GLY A 149 2.06 10.30 -25.60
C GLY A 149 0.65 9.96 -25.12
N GLU A 150 0.20 8.75 -25.41
CA GLU A 150 -1.10 8.21 -24.97
C GLU A 150 -1.05 7.56 -23.58
N SER A 151 0.15 7.33 -23.05
CA SER A 151 0.40 6.78 -21.71
C SER A 151 0.74 7.89 -20.71
N MET A 152 0.61 7.61 -19.42
CA MET A 152 1.17 8.47 -18.38
C MET A 152 2.70 8.42 -18.48
N CYS A 153 3.32 9.51 -18.88
CA CYS A 153 4.77 9.62 -18.97
C CYS A 153 5.26 10.86 -18.23
N LEU A 154 6.24 10.65 -17.34
CA LEU A 154 6.94 11.72 -16.64
C LEU A 154 8.45 11.52 -16.79
N SER A 155 9.17 12.63 -16.92
CA SER A 155 10.64 12.63 -16.96
C SER A 155 11.20 13.81 -16.19
N ALA A 156 12.42 13.64 -15.67
CA ALA A 156 13.16 14.69 -15.01
C ALA A 156 14.66 14.54 -15.32
N GLU A 157 15.29 15.60 -15.81
CA GLU A 157 16.76 15.65 -15.92
C GLU A 157 17.37 15.81 -14.53
N MET A 158 16.74 16.63 -13.69
CA MET A 158 17.18 16.87 -12.32
C MET A 158 15.96 17.13 -11.44
N LEU A 159 15.77 16.26 -10.44
CA LEU A 159 14.77 16.46 -9.40
C LEU A 159 15.24 17.53 -8.39
N SER A 160 14.32 18.33 -7.91
CA SER A 160 14.56 19.38 -6.92
C SER A 160 13.99 18.99 -5.55
N GLY A 161 14.60 19.52 -4.49
CA GLY A 161 13.95 19.56 -3.19
C GLY A 161 12.93 20.70 -3.14
N GLY A 162 12.14 20.74 -2.08
CA GLY A 162 11.19 21.84 -1.89
C GLY A 162 10.04 21.46 -0.99
N LYS A 163 9.05 22.37 -0.95
CA LYS A 163 7.81 22.20 -0.20
C LYS A 163 6.68 21.87 -1.17
N ILE A 164 5.95 20.81 -0.86
CA ILE A 164 4.71 20.41 -1.53
C ILE A 164 3.56 20.63 -0.56
N VAL A 165 2.48 21.18 -1.05
CA VAL A 165 1.19 21.20 -0.37
C VAL A 165 0.25 20.37 -1.23
N LEU A 166 -0.24 19.23 -0.71
CA LEU A 166 -1.19 18.41 -1.43
C LEU A 166 -2.53 19.14 -1.59
N GLU A 167 -3.19 18.96 -2.71
CA GLU A 167 -4.51 19.56 -2.99
C GLU A 167 -5.60 18.90 -2.13
N GLU A 168 -5.38 17.64 -1.77
CA GLU A 168 -6.22 16.84 -0.88
C GLU A 168 -5.36 15.90 -0.05
N THR A 169 -5.87 15.40 1.07
CA THR A 169 -5.20 14.34 1.82
C THR A 169 -5.33 13.01 1.07
N SER A 170 -4.36 12.76 0.19
CA SER A 170 -4.31 11.54 -0.63
C SER A 170 -3.24 10.59 -0.11
N VAL A 171 -3.67 9.37 0.26
CA VAL A 171 -2.77 8.29 0.73
C VAL A 171 -1.73 7.95 -0.33
N SER A 172 -2.17 7.51 -1.50
CA SER A 172 -1.27 7.04 -2.55
C SER A 172 -0.38 8.14 -3.12
N ALA A 173 -0.85 9.40 -3.16
CA ALA A 173 -0.01 10.52 -3.56
C ALA A 173 1.07 10.79 -2.49
N THR A 174 0.71 10.76 -1.20
CA THR A 174 1.68 10.87 -0.10
C THR A 174 2.76 9.80 -0.21
N GLU A 175 2.38 8.52 -0.35
CA GLU A 175 3.30 7.39 -0.50
C GLU A 175 4.22 7.56 -1.71
N ASN A 176 3.67 7.96 -2.83
CA ASN A 176 4.42 8.14 -4.07
C ASN A 176 5.44 9.28 -3.99
N ILE A 177 5.07 10.38 -3.31
CA ILE A 177 6.00 11.50 -3.07
C ILE A 177 7.08 11.11 -2.06
N ILE A 178 6.75 10.34 -1.02
CA ILE A 178 7.72 9.79 -0.07
C ILE A 178 8.76 8.95 -0.82
N LEU A 179 8.31 8.07 -1.73
CA LEU A 179 9.17 7.22 -2.54
C LEU A 179 10.06 8.05 -3.47
N LEU A 180 9.51 9.04 -4.18
CA LEU A 180 10.29 9.95 -5.02
C LEU A 180 11.32 10.73 -4.20
N ALA A 181 10.90 11.36 -3.10
CA ALA A 181 11.75 12.17 -2.24
C ALA A 181 12.91 11.39 -1.63
N SER A 182 12.75 10.07 -1.44
CA SER A 182 13.80 9.19 -0.91
C SER A 182 15.03 9.08 -1.83
N GLY A 183 14.87 9.32 -3.14
CA GLY A 183 15.98 9.37 -4.09
C GLY A 183 16.50 10.78 -4.40
N ILE A 184 15.97 11.82 -3.74
CA ILE A 184 16.41 13.21 -3.95
C ILE A 184 17.35 13.63 -2.81
N GLU A 185 18.62 13.91 -3.13
CA GLU A 185 19.66 14.29 -2.14
C GLU A 185 19.45 15.72 -1.56
N LYS A 186 18.20 16.16 -1.47
CA LYS A 186 17.78 17.46 -0.94
C LYS A 186 16.62 17.25 0.04
N ASN A 187 16.22 18.31 0.73
CA ASN A 187 15.08 18.26 1.64
C ASN A 187 13.77 18.42 0.86
N VAL A 188 12.80 17.57 1.15
CA VAL A 188 11.42 17.65 0.68
C VAL A 188 10.50 17.74 1.88
N GLU A 189 9.59 18.72 1.89
CA GLU A 189 8.55 18.87 2.92
C GLU A 189 7.19 18.64 2.25
N ILE A 190 6.41 17.72 2.80
CA ILE A 190 5.04 17.42 2.35
C ILE A 190 4.08 17.95 3.39
N ARG A 191 3.12 18.79 2.98
CA ARG A 191 2.00 19.30 3.78
C ARG A 191 0.70 18.67 3.35
N LEU A 192 -0.24 18.48 4.28
CA LEU A 192 -1.46 17.73 4.13
C LEU A 192 -1.19 16.26 3.75
N ALA A 193 -0.08 15.73 4.25
CA ALA A 193 0.28 14.33 4.09
C ALA A 193 -0.75 13.42 4.79
N ALA A 194 -1.03 12.30 4.17
CA ALA A 194 -1.78 11.21 4.79
C ALA A 194 -0.97 10.60 5.95
N SER A 195 -1.64 10.13 6.99
CA SER A 195 -1.01 9.64 8.22
C SER A 195 -1.45 8.23 8.63
N GLU A 196 -2.11 7.51 7.72
CA GLU A 196 -2.59 6.16 7.94
C GLU A 196 -1.46 5.19 8.30
N PRO A 197 -1.75 4.08 8.98
CA PRO A 197 -0.75 3.12 9.45
C PRO A 197 0.21 2.62 8.35
N HIS A 198 -0.31 2.36 7.16
CA HIS A 198 0.49 1.88 6.04
C HIS A 198 1.43 2.97 5.46
N VAL A 199 1.07 4.25 5.52
CA VAL A 199 1.97 5.37 5.18
C VAL A 199 3.11 5.46 6.20
N GLN A 200 2.79 5.29 7.49
CA GLN A 200 3.80 5.25 8.56
C GLN A 200 4.73 4.06 8.38
N SER A 201 4.20 2.87 8.08
CA SER A 201 4.97 1.66 7.79
C SER A 201 5.97 1.85 6.66
N LEU A 202 5.56 2.52 5.56
CA LEU A 202 6.45 2.90 4.46
C LEU A 202 7.57 3.83 4.94
N CYS A 203 7.25 4.85 5.75
CA CYS A 203 8.25 5.74 6.32
C CYS A 203 9.27 4.98 7.19
N HIS A 204 8.81 4.06 8.03
CA HIS A 204 9.68 3.23 8.87
C HIS A 204 10.57 2.29 8.05
N PHE A 205 10.04 1.69 6.99
CA PHE A 205 10.83 0.91 6.03
C PHE A 205 11.97 1.76 5.44
N LEU A 206 11.66 2.92 4.90
CA LEU A 206 12.65 3.81 4.28
C LEU A 206 13.66 4.35 5.29
N THR A 207 13.25 4.57 6.53
CA THR A 207 14.17 4.94 7.62
C THR A 207 15.19 3.82 7.89
N LYS A 208 14.76 2.54 7.89
CA LYS A 208 15.67 1.38 7.97
C LYS A 208 16.62 1.32 6.77
N CYS A 209 16.17 1.75 5.59
CA CYS A 209 16.99 1.89 4.38
C CYS A 209 17.95 3.09 4.45
N GLY A 210 17.89 3.90 5.52
CA GLY A 210 18.81 4.99 5.80
C GLY A 210 18.31 6.38 5.43
N ILE A 211 17.05 6.55 5.06
CA ILE A 211 16.43 7.84 4.80
C ILE A 211 16.10 8.55 6.11
N GLN A 212 16.30 9.85 6.16
CA GLN A 212 15.88 10.68 7.29
C GLN A 212 14.46 11.20 7.06
N ILE A 213 13.53 10.74 7.89
CA ILE A 213 12.12 11.15 7.82
C ILE A 213 11.69 11.62 9.21
N SER A 214 11.06 12.78 9.29
CA SER A 214 10.44 13.29 10.52
C SER A 214 9.00 13.70 10.27
N GLY A 215 8.19 13.73 11.34
CA GLY A 215 6.76 14.01 11.28
C GLY A 215 5.92 12.78 10.88
N ILE A 216 6.45 11.57 11.01
CA ILE A 216 5.70 10.33 10.74
C ILE A 216 4.45 10.31 11.62
N GLY A 217 3.30 9.95 11.03
CA GLY A 217 2.00 9.96 11.70
C GLY A 217 1.37 11.36 11.83
N THR A 218 1.93 12.38 11.18
CA THR A 218 1.35 13.73 11.17
C THR A 218 1.08 14.23 9.75
N ALA A 219 0.29 15.28 9.61
CA ALA A 219 0.00 15.92 8.32
C ALA A 219 1.19 16.64 7.67
N THR A 220 2.38 16.58 8.28
CA THR A 220 3.59 17.21 7.74
C THR A 220 4.77 16.27 7.83
N LEU A 221 5.28 15.83 6.68
CA LEU A 221 6.47 15.01 6.59
C LEU A 221 7.65 15.85 6.08
N LYS A 222 8.83 15.63 6.65
CA LYS A 222 10.09 16.18 6.14
C LYS A 222 11.04 15.02 5.84
N ILE A 223 11.51 14.97 4.61
CA ILE A 223 12.30 13.87 4.07
C ILE A 223 13.60 14.44 3.55
N ARG A 224 14.72 13.81 3.91
CA ARG A 224 16.02 14.01 3.29
C ARG A 224 16.45 12.71 2.62
N GLY A 225 16.32 12.67 1.33
CA GLY A 225 16.66 11.49 0.53
C GLY A 225 18.18 11.34 0.37
N LYS A 226 18.56 10.28 -0.31
CA LYS A 226 19.95 9.88 -0.57
C LYS A 226 20.12 9.41 -2.00
N LYS A 227 21.41 9.32 -2.39
CA LYS A 227 21.80 8.67 -3.65
C LYS A 227 21.36 7.19 -3.64
N LEU A 228 20.78 6.75 -4.75
CA LEU A 228 20.36 5.37 -4.95
C LEU A 228 21.52 4.49 -5.45
N PRO A 229 21.53 3.17 -5.17
CA PRO A 229 20.52 2.46 -4.37
C PRO A 229 20.64 2.72 -2.87
N LEU A 230 19.52 2.57 -2.15
CA LEU A 230 19.48 2.63 -0.70
C LEU A 230 20.00 1.34 -0.07
N LYS A 231 20.22 1.38 1.25
CA LYS A 231 20.63 0.20 2.01
C LYS A 231 19.55 -0.89 1.95
N ASN A 232 19.95 -2.12 1.68
CA ASN A 232 19.09 -3.30 1.77
C ASN A 232 18.47 -3.44 3.17
N SER A 233 17.21 -3.85 3.23
CA SER A 233 16.48 -3.93 4.48
C SER A 233 15.49 -5.10 4.53
N THR A 234 15.21 -5.54 5.75
CA THR A 234 14.11 -6.45 6.06
C THR A 234 13.02 -5.68 6.79
N HIS A 235 11.76 -5.83 6.35
CA HIS A 235 10.63 -5.16 6.96
C HIS A 235 9.42 -6.11 7.05
N ALA A 236 8.72 -6.07 8.19
CA ALA A 236 7.48 -6.79 8.36
C ALA A 236 6.31 -5.90 7.92
N VAL A 237 5.45 -6.42 7.08
CA VAL A 237 4.17 -5.79 6.76
C VAL A 237 3.33 -5.77 8.04
N ILE A 238 2.77 -4.61 8.37
CA ILE A 238 1.90 -4.45 9.55
C ILE A 238 0.63 -5.31 9.39
N PRO A 239 -0.01 -5.74 10.49
CA PRO A 239 -1.32 -6.39 10.43
C PRO A 239 -2.37 -5.51 9.74
N ASP A 240 -3.34 -6.14 9.10
CA ASP A 240 -4.41 -5.42 8.37
C ASP A 240 -5.50 -4.96 9.35
N GLU A 241 -5.50 -3.67 9.65
CA GLU A 241 -6.47 -3.02 10.53
C GLU A 241 -7.91 -3.06 9.97
N LEU A 242 -8.04 -3.11 8.65
CA LEU A 242 -9.35 -3.21 8.00
C LEU A 242 -9.92 -4.62 8.13
N GLU A 243 -9.07 -5.65 7.99
CA GLU A 243 -9.47 -7.04 8.21
C GLU A 243 -9.85 -7.27 9.67
N ALA A 244 -9.04 -6.76 10.62
CA ALA A 244 -9.35 -6.83 12.05
C ALA A 244 -10.69 -6.18 12.37
N SER A 245 -10.93 -4.99 11.84
CA SER A 245 -12.19 -4.25 11.99
C SER A 245 -13.38 -5.01 11.41
N ALA A 246 -13.22 -5.60 10.22
CA ALA A 246 -14.26 -6.39 9.58
C ALA A 246 -14.63 -7.62 10.40
N PHE A 247 -13.66 -8.35 10.97
CA PHE A 247 -13.92 -9.48 11.85
C PHE A 247 -14.56 -9.06 13.18
N ALA A 248 -14.19 -7.91 13.73
CA ALA A 248 -14.81 -7.38 14.93
C ALA A 248 -16.30 -7.06 14.70
N VAL A 249 -16.62 -6.38 13.62
CA VAL A 249 -18.01 -6.11 13.22
C VAL A 249 -18.75 -7.40 12.91
N LEU A 250 -18.15 -8.34 12.19
CA LEU A 250 -18.73 -9.65 11.90
C LEU A 250 -19.08 -10.41 13.20
N GLY A 251 -18.16 -10.42 14.16
CA GLY A 251 -18.37 -11.02 15.48
C GLY A 251 -19.58 -10.39 16.20
N ALA A 252 -19.66 -9.07 16.18
CA ALA A 252 -20.76 -8.33 16.80
C ALA A 252 -22.12 -8.64 16.15
N VAL A 253 -22.25 -8.50 14.83
CA VAL A 253 -23.54 -8.68 14.11
C VAL A 253 -24.03 -10.12 14.13
N THR A 254 -23.12 -11.10 14.23
CA THR A 254 -23.47 -12.52 14.32
C THR A 254 -23.61 -13.02 15.76
N ARG A 255 -23.47 -12.12 16.76
CA ARG A 255 -23.53 -12.45 18.20
C ARG A 255 -22.58 -13.60 18.57
N SER A 256 -21.36 -13.47 18.12
CA SER A 256 -20.34 -14.52 18.16
C SER A 256 -19.44 -14.44 19.39
N ASN A 257 -18.76 -15.54 19.68
CA ASN A 257 -17.61 -15.58 20.58
C ASN A 257 -16.35 -15.75 19.72
N LEU A 258 -15.82 -14.62 19.25
CA LEU A 258 -14.75 -14.60 18.24
C LEU A 258 -13.50 -13.92 18.81
N VAL A 259 -12.36 -14.60 18.74
CA VAL A 259 -11.06 -14.02 19.06
C VAL A 259 -10.37 -13.62 17.78
N ILE A 260 -9.95 -12.35 17.68
CA ILE A 260 -9.23 -11.77 16.56
C ILE A 260 -7.81 -11.52 17.06
N SER A 261 -6.83 -12.25 16.56
CA SER A 261 -5.44 -12.21 17.02
C SER A 261 -4.52 -11.57 16.00
N GLY A 262 -3.36 -11.07 16.45
CA GLY A 262 -2.37 -10.41 15.62
C GLY A 262 -2.80 -8.99 15.25
N VAL A 263 -3.40 -8.26 16.18
CA VAL A 263 -3.86 -6.87 15.98
C VAL A 263 -2.90 -5.88 16.63
N GLU A 264 -2.84 -4.68 16.08
CA GLU A 264 -2.21 -3.51 16.67
C GLU A 264 -3.29 -2.51 17.08
N PHE A 265 -3.46 -2.31 18.39
CA PHE A 265 -4.58 -1.51 18.94
C PHE A 265 -4.57 -0.06 18.49
N GLU A 266 -3.39 0.55 18.39
CA GLU A 266 -3.23 1.94 17.97
C GLU A 266 -3.94 2.26 16.65
N TYR A 267 -4.15 1.24 15.79
CA TYR A 267 -4.81 1.37 14.50
C TYR A 267 -6.32 1.12 14.56
N LEU A 268 -6.84 0.67 15.71
CA LEU A 268 -8.24 0.25 15.87
C LEU A 268 -9.07 1.18 16.76
N ASP A 269 -8.47 2.20 17.37
CA ASP A 269 -9.13 3.10 18.33
C ASP A 269 -10.48 3.64 17.84
N SER A 270 -10.54 4.07 16.58
CA SER A 270 -11.79 4.61 16.01
C SER A 270 -12.90 3.57 15.89
N VAL A 271 -12.56 2.33 15.56
CA VAL A 271 -13.51 1.21 15.43
C VAL A 271 -13.95 0.74 16.80
N LEU A 272 -13.02 0.56 17.72
CA LEU A 272 -13.30 0.14 19.09
C LEU A 272 -14.21 1.14 19.80
N LEU A 273 -13.95 2.44 19.64
CA LEU A 273 -14.82 3.50 20.15
C LEU A 273 -16.27 3.40 19.60
N GLN A 274 -16.46 3.05 18.33
CA GLN A 274 -17.80 2.87 17.78
C GLN A 274 -18.46 1.60 18.32
N LEU A 275 -17.73 0.50 18.43
CA LEU A 275 -18.24 -0.73 19.03
C LEU A 275 -18.67 -0.50 20.48
N GLU A 276 -17.89 0.25 21.26
CA GLU A 276 -18.24 0.63 22.63
C GLU A 276 -19.55 1.47 22.68
N LYS A 277 -19.66 2.51 21.84
CA LYS A 277 -20.90 3.33 21.72
C LYS A 277 -22.12 2.53 21.32
N MET A 278 -21.94 1.44 20.60
CA MET A 278 -23.00 0.52 20.19
C MET A 278 -23.28 -0.55 21.28
N ASN A 279 -22.63 -0.47 22.45
CA ASN A 279 -22.70 -1.45 23.54
C ASN A 279 -22.33 -2.88 23.12
N VAL A 280 -21.39 -3.01 22.19
CA VAL A 280 -20.82 -4.31 21.83
C VAL A 280 -19.93 -4.78 22.97
N ASN A 281 -20.14 -6.01 23.45
CA ASN A 281 -19.27 -6.62 24.43
C ASN A 281 -17.96 -7.08 23.77
N PHE A 282 -16.85 -6.49 24.16
CA PHE A 282 -15.53 -6.94 23.75
C PHE A 282 -14.52 -6.77 24.88
N SER A 283 -13.48 -7.56 24.84
CA SER A 283 -12.30 -7.41 25.68
C SER A 283 -11.04 -7.39 24.83
N ALA A 284 -10.06 -6.61 25.27
CA ALA A 284 -8.77 -6.48 24.59
C ALA A 284 -7.67 -7.10 25.47
N SER A 285 -6.73 -7.78 24.83
CA SER A 285 -5.49 -8.27 25.44
C SER A 285 -4.33 -7.87 24.55
N GLU A 286 -3.08 -8.08 24.96
CA GLU A 286 -1.85 -7.53 24.35
C GLU A 286 -1.85 -7.42 22.80
N ASN A 287 -2.36 -8.42 22.08
CA ASN A 287 -2.42 -8.43 20.60
C ASN A 287 -3.69 -9.11 20.07
N SER A 288 -4.77 -9.11 20.81
CA SER A 288 -6.04 -9.71 20.37
C SER A 288 -7.26 -9.01 20.93
N ILE A 289 -8.34 -9.05 20.17
CA ILE A 289 -9.68 -8.60 20.56
C ILE A 289 -10.56 -9.83 20.63
N LYS A 290 -11.32 -9.95 21.70
CA LYS A 290 -12.38 -10.94 21.84
C LYS A 290 -13.72 -10.24 21.78
N ILE A 291 -14.53 -10.60 20.82
CA ILE A 291 -15.95 -10.19 20.74
C ILE A 291 -16.76 -11.25 21.46
N GLU A 292 -17.66 -10.81 22.33
CA GLU A 292 -18.51 -11.68 23.13
C GLU A 292 -19.98 -11.46 22.78
N PRO A 293 -20.80 -12.54 22.84
CA PRO A 293 -22.23 -12.39 22.57
C PRO A 293 -22.85 -11.42 23.58
N PRO A 294 -23.78 -10.54 23.15
CA PRO A 294 -24.42 -9.60 24.04
C PRO A 294 -25.31 -10.34 25.03
N SER A 295 -25.33 -9.86 26.28
CA SER A 295 -26.27 -10.33 27.31
C SER A 295 -27.72 -9.92 27.02
N LYS A 296 -27.90 -8.85 26.21
CA LYS A 296 -29.19 -8.33 25.69
C LYS A 296 -29.03 -8.01 24.22
N PRO A 297 -30.12 -8.00 23.41
CA PRO A 297 -30.04 -7.49 22.04
C PRO A 297 -29.44 -6.08 22.00
N TYR A 298 -28.64 -5.79 20.97
CA TYR A 298 -28.11 -4.45 20.70
C TYR A 298 -29.22 -3.48 20.38
#